data_fa76773b719418117c5ad07117c26b67
#
_entry.id   fa76773b719418117c5ad07117c26b67
#
_cell.length_a   1.000
_cell.length_b   1.000
_cell.length_c   1.000
_cell.angle_alpha   90.00
_cell.angle_beta   90.00
_cell.angle_gamma   90.00
#
_symmetry.space_group_name_H-M   'P 1'
#
loop_
_entity.id
_entity.type
_entity.pdbx_description
1 polymer ?
#
loop_
_entity_poly.entity_id
_entity_poly.type
_entity_poly.pdbx_seq_one_letter_code
_entity_poly.pdbx_strand_id
1 'polypeptide(L)'
;MNIAIASGKGGTGKTTFSVNLAQALADRGDRVRLLDCDVEEPNDHLFVQPEFTEEESVKVMKPVWNEALCTGCGQCAEACHYNAIVVIKGKVLIFNELCHSCGVCSYVCPEQAFTEQPVEIGRVQAAPRHHPFFFAHGILNIAEALAPAVIRNLKNHIDPDAINILDASPGTSCPVVETVTDADLAVLVTEPTPFGLNDLKLAVGLTLEKRIPTGIVVNRSDGKDTIIAAYAERVGVPIIGRIPFKRAYAEAYSGGQILTKTFPELKENLLGIFDALCRLSGTTPPPPPEEETFTLEEPGTEPFPVGDATTHMEIAIISGKGGSGKTTLVGSLAMIADNKVLADTDVDAADLHLLLRPAIREIHDFAGGKKATIDASKCTGCGQCAEACHFHAIRSDGPVNDQGKTTCRIDDLACEGCGLCEYVCDFDAVSTTRNAVGKWYLSGTDSGPMVHARLGIAQENSGKLVTQVRQVAGTLARELKKEYILGDGPPGTGCPVIASVSGADRVLIVTEPTVSGVHDMERVLNLAKHFRIPALVVINKADLNAEQAGRIETIAAGMGSRVIAKIPFDRNVNDALVAGKTVVEYGKGPASEAMRRIWTALQKDLHMGQTTDENSTPNRAHTE
;
A
#
# COMPACT_ATOMS: atom_id res chain seq x y z
N MET A 1 23.59 12.42 -5.24
CA MET A 1 23.29 11.49 -4.14
C MET A 1 21.80 11.28 -4.03
N ASN A 2 21.34 10.04 -4.04
CA ASN A 2 19.92 9.66 -4.01
C ASN A 2 19.55 9.11 -2.63
N ILE A 3 18.58 9.74 -1.96
CA ILE A 3 18.13 9.36 -0.62
C ILE A 3 16.66 8.95 -0.71
N ALA A 4 16.37 7.68 -0.47
CA ALA A 4 14.99 7.20 -0.38
C ALA A 4 14.45 7.39 1.04
N ILE A 5 13.29 8.02 1.15
CA ILE A 5 12.55 8.15 2.41
C ILE A 5 11.39 7.17 2.37
N ALA A 6 11.40 6.16 3.22
CA ALA A 6 10.42 5.09 3.21
C ALA A 6 9.85 4.80 4.61
N SER A 7 8.81 4.01 4.66
CA SER A 7 8.22 3.49 5.91
C SER A 7 7.38 2.25 5.60
N GLY A 8 7.28 1.33 6.53
CA GLY A 8 6.45 0.14 6.36
C GLY A 8 4.95 0.43 6.30
N LYS A 9 4.48 1.59 6.76
CA LYS A 9 3.06 2.00 6.71
C LYS A 9 2.90 3.51 6.49
N GLY A 10 1.73 3.90 6.02
CA GLY A 10 1.37 5.30 5.91
C GLY A 10 1.14 5.97 7.27
N GLY A 11 1.28 7.31 7.30
CA GLY A 11 1.01 8.14 8.48
C GLY A 11 2.17 8.28 9.47
N THR A 12 3.30 7.61 9.26
CA THR A 12 4.50 7.72 10.11
C THR A 12 5.20 9.09 10.00
N GLY A 13 4.84 9.89 8.99
CA GLY A 13 5.39 11.23 8.77
C GLY A 13 6.49 11.31 7.71
N LYS A 14 6.56 10.36 6.75
CA LYS A 14 7.50 10.41 5.61
C LYS A 14 7.46 11.74 4.87
N THR A 15 6.31 12.09 4.30
CA THR A 15 6.06 13.36 3.59
C THR A 15 6.47 14.58 4.41
N THR A 16 6.11 14.59 5.72
CA THR A 16 6.57 15.64 6.63
C THR A 16 8.08 15.69 6.73
N PHE A 17 8.74 14.52 6.83
CA PHE A 17 10.18 14.43 6.89
C PHE A 17 10.82 14.89 5.57
N SER A 18 10.36 14.36 4.43
CA SER A 18 10.90 14.62 3.08
C SER A 18 10.86 16.10 2.72
N VAL A 19 9.68 16.73 2.84
CA VAL A 19 9.48 18.15 2.52
C VAL A 19 10.31 19.06 3.43
N ASN A 20 10.32 18.75 4.73
CA ASN A 20 11.06 19.58 5.70
C ASN A 20 12.58 19.39 5.61
N LEU A 21 13.06 18.19 5.27
CA LEU A 21 14.47 17.94 4.99
C LEU A 21 14.90 18.69 3.73
N ALA A 22 14.12 18.61 2.65
CA ALA A 22 14.39 19.35 1.41
C ALA A 22 14.52 20.85 1.66
N GLN A 23 13.58 21.42 2.43
CA GLN A 23 13.62 22.84 2.80
C GLN A 23 14.85 23.18 3.67
N ALA A 24 15.17 22.35 4.66
CA ALA A 24 16.29 22.59 5.55
C ALA A 24 17.64 22.57 4.82
N LEU A 25 17.83 21.62 3.89
CA LEU A 25 19.04 21.49 3.07
C LEU A 25 19.16 22.65 2.08
N ALA A 26 18.08 22.99 1.39
CA ALA A 26 18.06 24.12 0.48
C ALA A 26 18.37 25.46 1.19
N ASP A 27 17.82 25.66 2.39
CA ASP A 27 18.14 26.81 3.24
C ASP A 27 19.59 26.82 3.75
N ARG A 28 20.24 25.64 3.80
CA ARG A 28 21.70 25.53 4.09
C ARG A 28 22.54 25.90 2.87
N GLY A 29 21.96 25.94 1.68
CA GLY A 29 22.60 26.27 0.41
C GLY A 29 22.93 25.07 -0.46
N ASP A 30 22.43 23.87 -0.12
CA ASP A 30 22.59 22.67 -0.93
C ASP A 30 21.71 22.73 -2.17
N ARG A 31 22.15 22.10 -3.25
CA ARG A 31 21.35 21.85 -4.44
C ARG A 31 20.46 20.64 -4.20
N VAL A 32 19.16 20.84 -4.06
CA VAL A 32 18.19 19.81 -3.66
C VAL A 32 17.14 19.59 -4.74
N ARG A 33 16.76 18.33 -4.93
CA ARG A 33 15.60 17.90 -5.68
C ARG A 33 14.69 17.05 -4.80
N LEU A 34 13.41 17.37 -4.77
CA LEU A 34 12.39 16.57 -4.11
C LEU A 34 11.51 15.92 -5.17
N LEU A 35 11.47 14.59 -5.17
CA LEU A 35 10.67 13.78 -6.07
C LEU A 35 9.65 13.00 -5.24
N ASP A 36 8.36 13.33 -5.41
CA ASP A 36 7.25 12.62 -4.76
C ASP A 36 6.91 11.38 -5.57
N CYS A 37 7.40 10.23 -5.10
CA CYS A 37 7.24 8.91 -5.68
C CYS A 37 5.99 8.18 -5.16
N ASP A 38 5.17 8.80 -4.30
CA ASP A 38 3.86 8.28 -3.93
C ASP A 38 2.84 8.59 -5.03
N VAL A 39 3.05 7.97 -6.20
CA VAL A 39 2.31 8.29 -7.44
C VAL A 39 0.81 7.96 -7.37
N GLU A 40 0.42 7.10 -6.43
CA GLU A 40 -0.98 6.79 -6.16
C GLU A 40 -1.67 7.91 -5.38
N GLU A 41 -0.95 8.54 -4.44
CA GLU A 41 -1.45 9.63 -3.58
C GLU A 41 -0.39 10.72 -3.33
N PRO A 42 0.07 11.42 -4.38
CA PRO A 42 1.10 12.44 -4.21
C PRO A 42 0.59 13.59 -3.34
N ASN A 43 1.36 13.92 -2.30
CA ASN A 43 0.95 14.86 -1.27
C ASN A 43 1.96 15.98 -1.00
N ASP A 44 3.22 15.84 -1.43
CA ASP A 44 4.26 16.84 -1.20
C ASP A 44 3.89 18.21 -1.77
N HIS A 45 3.24 18.23 -2.94
CA HIS A 45 2.80 19.45 -3.62
C HIS A 45 1.84 20.30 -2.77
N LEU A 46 1.11 19.72 -1.82
CA LEU A 46 0.19 20.44 -0.92
C LEU A 46 0.94 21.35 0.07
N PHE A 47 2.19 21.00 0.38
CA PHE A 47 3.07 21.74 1.28
C PHE A 47 4.02 22.66 0.50
N VAL A 48 4.58 22.16 -0.59
CA VAL A 48 5.53 22.86 -1.45
C VAL A 48 4.84 23.97 -2.25
N GLN A 49 3.59 23.76 -2.67
CA GLN A 49 2.76 24.65 -3.49
C GLN A 49 3.51 25.11 -4.77
N PRO A 50 3.99 24.16 -5.59
CA PRO A 50 4.79 24.47 -6.77
C PRO A 50 3.92 25.03 -7.90
N GLU A 51 4.54 25.87 -8.75
CA GLU A 51 3.99 26.22 -10.06
C GLU A 51 4.56 25.24 -11.09
N PHE A 52 3.73 24.27 -11.52
CA PHE A 52 4.13 23.29 -12.53
C PHE A 52 4.20 23.97 -13.90
N THR A 53 5.34 23.81 -14.57
CA THR A 53 5.58 24.35 -15.91
C THR A 53 5.90 23.27 -16.94
N GLU A 54 6.13 22.06 -16.50
CA GLU A 54 6.42 20.90 -17.33
C GLU A 54 5.49 19.75 -16.95
N GLU A 55 4.92 19.09 -17.97
CA GLU A 55 4.09 17.90 -17.81
C GLU A 55 4.45 16.89 -18.90
N GLU A 56 4.67 15.66 -18.51
CA GLU A 56 4.99 14.54 -19.39
C GLU A 56 3.97 13.41 -19.17
N SER A 57 3.36 12.93 -20.27
CA SER A 57 2.45 11.77 -20.26
C SER A 57 3.27 10.48 -20.18
N VAL A 58 2.99 9.65 -19.19
CA VAL A 58 3.60 8.32 -19.03
C VAL A 58 2.73 7.29 -19.73
N LYS A 59 3.32 6.60 -20.72
CA LYS A 59 2.63 5.62 -21.55
C LYS A 59 3.28 4.24 -21.43
N VAL A 60 2.46 3.22 -21.49
CA VAL A 60 2.87 1.82 -21.60
C VAL A 60 2.19 1.17 -22.80
N MET A 61 2.79 0.12 -23.33
CA MET A 61 2.25 -0.60 -24.47
C MET A 61 1.16 -1.57 -24.02
N LYS A 62 -0.11 -1.37 -24.43
CA LYS A 62 -1.21 -2.29 -24.14
C LYS A 62 -1.69 -2.98 -25.42
N PRO A 63 -2.11 -4.27 -25.32
CA PRO A 63 -2.51 -5.04 -26.49
C PRO A 63 -3.87 -4.56 -27.05
N VAL A 64 -3.94 -4.50 -28.37
CA VAL A 64 -5.17 -4.27 -29.13
C VAL A 64 -5.42 -5.49 -30.01
N TRP A 65 -6.61 -6.08 -29.85
CA TRP A 65 -7.01 -7.27 -30.57
C TRP A 65 -7.67 -6.97 -31.92
N ASN A 66 -7.26 -7.71 -32.94
CA ASN A 66 -7.85 -7.68 -34.29
C ASN A 66 -8.70 -8.93 -34.51
N GLU A 67 -10.04 -8.75 -34.49
CA GLU A 67 -11.00 -9.82 -34.69
C GLU A 67 -10.86 -10.54 -36.04
N ALA A 68 -10.47 -9.82 -37.08
CA ALA A 68 -10.36 -10.39 -38.44
C ALA A 68 -9.22 -11.40 -38.60
N LEU A 69 -8.19 -11.33 -37.74
CA LEU A 69 -7.05 -12.25 -37.78
C LEU A 69 -7.20 -13.40 -36.76
N CYS A 70 -8.13 -13.26 -35.81
CA CYS A 70 -8.23 -14.16 -34.66
C CYS A 70 -9.00 -15.44 -34.99
N THR A 71 -8.40 -16.59 -34.71
CA THR A 71 -9.03 -17.92 -34.83
C THR A 71 -9.75 -18.37 -33.57
N GLY A 72 -9.68 -17.61 -32.47
CA GLY A 72 -10.30 -17.97 -31.18
C GLY A 72 -9.60 -19.12 -30.44
N CYS A 73 -8.33 -19.41 -30.74
CA CYS A 73 -7.59 -20.55 -30.21
C CYS A 73 -7.37 -20.54 -28.69
N GLY A 74 -7.45 -19.36 -28.02
CA GLY A 74 -7.35 -19.23 -26.56
C GLY A 74 -5.95 -19.12 -25.99
N GLN A 75 -4.87 -19.29 -26.77
CA GLN A 75 -3.49 -19.27 -26.28
C GLN A 75 -3.11 -17.99 -25.53
N CYS A 76 -3.62 -16.83 -25.98
CA CYS A 76 -3.40 -15.55 -25.31
C CYS A 76 -4.00 -15.49 -23.89
N ALA A 77 -5.15 -16.13 -23.66
CA ALA A 77 -5.79 -16.20 -22.35
C ALA A 77 -5.06 -17.19 -21.42
N GLU A 78 -4.61 -18.34 -21.95
CA GLU A 78 -3.83 -19.33 -21.20
C GLU A 78 -2.46 -18.77 -20.77
N ALA A 79 -1.80 -17.99 -21.64
CA ALA A 79 -0.52 -17.38 -21.37
C ALA A 79 -0.60 -16.14 -20.45
N CYS A 80 -1.79 -15.55 -20.27
CA CYS A 80 -1.96 -14.36 -19.45
C CYS A 80 -1.97 -14.67 -17.95
N HIS A 81 -0.85 -14.51 -17.27
CA HIS A 81 -0.73 -14.76 -15.83
C HIS A 81 -1.55 -13.77 -14.96
N TYR A 82 -1.98 -12.64 -15.54
CA TYR A 82 -2.77 -11.61 -14.84
C TYR A 82 -4.28 -11.77 -15.02
N ASN A 83 -4.72 -12.77 -15.81
CA ASN A 83 -6.12 -12.96 -16.20
C ASN A 83 -6.75 -11.70 -16.85
N ALA A 84 -5.92 -10.88 -17.49
CA ALA A 84 -6.36 -9.68 -18.20
C ALA A 84 -7.01 -9.99 -19.57
N ILE A 85 -6.98 -11.25 -20.02
CA ILE A 85 -7.56 -11.70 -21.27
C ILE A 85 -8.44 -12.91 -21.03
N VAL A 86 -9.66 -12.85 -21.57
CA VAL A 86 -10.63 -13.97 -21.54
C VAL A 86 -11.15 -14.20 -22.96
N VAL A 87 -11.30 -15.46 -23.34
CA VAL A 87 -11.87 -15.85 -24.64
C VAL A 87 -13.22 -16.52 -24.41
N ILE A 88 -14.31 -15.88 -24.87
CA ILE A 88 -15.69 -16.37 -24.74
C ILE A 88 -16.31 -16.54 -26.12
N LYS A 89 -16.68 -17.76 -26.47
CA LYS A 89 -17.29 -18.08 -27.80
C LYS A 89 -16.47 -17.54 -28.98
N GLY A 90 -15.13 -17.66 -28.89
CA GLY A 90 -14.20 -17.21 -29.92
C GLY A 90 -13.94 -15.68 -29.94
N LYS A 91 -14.52 -14.91 -29.05
CA LYS A 91 -14.24 -13.48 -28.90
C LYS A 91 -13.29 -13.23 -27.74
N VAL A 92 -12.28 -12.39 -27.98
CA VAL A 92 -11.32 -11.96 -26.98
C VAL A 92 -11.83 -10.72 -26.26
N LEU A 93 -11.82 -10.76 -24.93
CA LEU A 93 -12.08 -9.62 -24.06
C LEU A 93 -10.78 -9.27 -23.34
N ILE A 94 -10.40 -8.01 -23.36
CA ILE A 94 -9.20 -7.50 -22.70
C ILE A 94 -9.64 -6.55 -21.57
N PHE A 95 -9.17 -6.83 -20.36
CA PHE A 95 -9.35 -5.98 -19.18
C PHE A 95 -8.09 -5.14 -18.99
N ASN A 96 -8.10 -3.93 -19.53
CA ASN A 96 -6.94 -3.05 -19.53
C ASN A 96 -6.44 -2.69 -18.12
N GLU A 97 -7.33 -2.65 -17.14
CA GLU A 97 -7.04 -2.38 -15.74
C GLU A 97 -6.23 -3.51 -15.07
N LEU A 98 -6.35 -4.74 -15.61
CA LEU A 98 -5.59 -5.91 -15.15
C LEU A 98 -4.35 -6.18 -16.00
N CYS A 99 -4.14 -5.43 -17.06
CA CYS A 99 -3.05 -5.65 -18.00
C CYS A 99 -1.76 -5.02 -17.49
N HIS A 100 -0.74 -5.84 -17.24
CA HIS A 100 0.60 -5.41 -16.81
C HIS A 100 1.55 -5.09 -17.98
N SER A 101 1.05 -4.96 -19.19
CA SER A 101 1.85 -4.53 -20.38
C SER A 101 3.10 -5.40 -20.63
N CYS A 102 3.00 -6.69 -20.40
CA CYS A 102 4.13 -7.62 -20.48
C CYS A 102 4.40 -8.16 -21.90
N GLY A 103 3.48 -7.97 -22.86
CA GLY A 103 3.64 -8.37 -24.26
C GLY A 103 3.45 -9.86 -24.54
N VAL A 104 3.24 -10.73 -23.55
CA VAL A 104 3.13 -12.20 -23.75
C VAL A 104 2.03 -12.56 -24.74
N CYS A 105 0.85 -11.94 -24.66
CA CYS A 105 -0.28 -12.22 -25.56
C CYS A 105 0.03 -11.94 -27.02
N SER A 106 0.80 -10.88 -27.30
CA SER A 106 1.27 -10.55 -28.66
C SER A 106 2.31 -11.57 -29.14
N TYR A 107 3.18 -12.03 -28.25
CA TYR A 107 4.25 -12.98 -28.58
C TYR A 107 3.70 -14.40 -28.88
N VAL A 108 2.76 -14.90 -28.07
CA VAL A 108 2.25 -16.28 -28.21
C VAL A 108 1.17 -16.43 -29.27
N CYS A 109 0.69 -15.34 -29.89
CA CYS A 109 -0.40 -15.40 -30.86
C CYS A 109 0.08 -15.91 -32.22
N PRO A 110 -0.28 -17.13 -32.69
CA PRO A 110 0.20 -17.69 -33.93
C PRO A 110 -0.29 -16.88 -35.16
N GLU A 111 -1.45 -16.25 -35.05
CA GLU A 111 -2.04 -15.45 -36.14
C GLU A 111 -1.65 -13.97 -36.08
N GLN A 112 -0.78 -13.59 -35.12
CA GLN A 112 -0.38 -12.19 -34.90
C GLN A 112 -1.59 -11.23 -34.79
N ALA A 113 -2.66 -11.69 -34.16
CA ALA A 113 -3.90 -10.94 -34.04
C ALA A 113 -3.83 -9.82 -32.98
N PHE A 114 -2.69 -9.63 -32.33
CA PHE A 114 -2.48 -8.52 -31.39
C PHE A 114 -1.47 -7.52 -31.94
N THR A 115 -1.79 -6.25 -31.76
CA THR A 115 -0.86 -5.12 -31.91
C THR A 115 -0.78 -4.42 -30.57
N GLU A 116 0.35 -3.78 -30.28
CA GLU A 116 0.50 -3.01 -29.05
C GLU A 116 0.41 -1.51 -29.34
N GLN A 117 -0.35 -0.79 -28.53
CA GLN A 117 -0.52 0.65 -28.65
C GLN A 117 -0.13 1.36 -27.36
N PRO A 118 0.50 2.56 -27.45
CA PRO A 118 0.82 3.35 -26.27
C PRO A 118 -0.46 3.89 -25.63
N VAL A 119 -0.70 3.52 -24.36
CA VAL A 119 -1.82 3.98 -23.55
C VAL A 119 -1.25 4.76 -22.37
N GLU A 120 -1.82 5.95 -22.11
CA GLU A 120 -1.45 6.76 -20.98
C GLU A 120 -1.96 6.14 -19.68
N ILE A 121 -1.04 5.89 -18.75
CA ILE A 121 -1.31 5.35 -17.42
C ILE A 121 -1.15 6.37 -16.31
N GLY A 122 -0.57 7.52 -16.61
CA GLY A 122 -0.29 8.57 -15.65
C GLY A 122 0.53 9.67 -16.27
N ARG A 123 1.01 10.57 -15.43
CA ARG A 123 1.83 11.71 -15.85
C ARG A 123 2.86 12.09 -14.78
N VAL A 124 3.91 12.75 -15.21
CA VAL A 124 4.89 13.41 -14.35
C VAL A 124 4.75 14.91 -14.55
N GLN A 125 4.64 15.65 -13.46
CA GLN A 125 4.63 17.11 -13.46
C GLN A 125 5.86 17.63 -12.74
N ALA A 126 6.54 18.63 -13.32
CA ALA A 126 7.74 19.21 -12.73
C ALA A 126 7.65 20.74 -12.64
N ALA A 127 8.27 21.26 -11.60
CA ALA A 127 8.42 22.68 -11.32
C ALA A 127 9.92 23.04 -11.21
N PRO A 128 10.66 23.10 -12.34
CA PRO A 128 12.11 23.31 -12.33
C PRO A 128 12.55 24.68 -11.82
N ARG A 129 11.64 25.65 -11.81
CA ARG A 129 11.88 27.03 -11.32
C ARG A 129 11.38 27.23 -9.90
N HIS A 130 10.90 26.18 -9.24
CA HIS A 130 10.46 26.30 -7.84
C HIS A 130 11.66 26.62 -6.93
N HIS A 131 11.50 27.54 -6.01
CA HIS A 131 12.51 27.91 -5.02
C HIS A 131 12.03 27.55 -3.61
N PRO A 132 12.93 27.07 -2.74
CA PRO A 132 14.39 27.02 -2.90
C PRO A 132 14.96 25.73 -3.52
N PHE A 133 14.12 24.78 -3.93
CA PHE A 133 14.56 23.49 -4.51
C PHE A 133 13.71 23.09 -5.71
N PHE A 134 14.23 22.20 -6.56
CA PHE A 134 13.47 21.57 -7.64
C PHE A 134 12.42 20.61 -7.06
N PHE A 135 11.21 20.63 -7.64
CA PHE A 135 10.14 19.72 -7.28
C PHE A 135 9.54 19.03 -8.50
N ALA A 136 9.30 17.72 -8.39
CA ALA A 136 8.48 16.96 -9.34
C ALA A 136 7.70 15.88 -8.63
N HIS A 137 6.57 15.46 -9.21
CA HIS A 137 5.79 14.33 -8.73
C HIS A 137 5.23 13.49 -9.88
N GLY A 138 5.00 12.21 -9.62
CA GLY A 138 4.23 11.34 -10.49
C GLY A 138 2.76 11.28 -10.08
N ILE A 139 1.87 11.09 -11.05
CA ILE A 139 0.43 10.88 -10.81
C ILE A 139 0.00 9.68 -11.62
N LEU A 140 -0.43 8.62 -10.95
CA LEU A 140 -1.02 7.43 -11.56
C LEU A 140 -2.51 7.66 -11.82
N ASN A 141 -3.02 7.20 -12.96
CA ASN A 141 -4.44 7.23 -13.24
C ASN A 141 -5.22 6.28 -12.32
N ILE A 142 -6.45 6.63 -11.97
CA ILE A 142 -7.28 5.79 -11.09
C ILE A 142 -7.52 4.42 -11.74
N ALA A 143 -7.40 3.37 -10.96
CA ALA A 143 -7.54 1.97 -11.36
C ALA A 143 -6.42 1.42 -12.26
N GLU A 144 -5.29 2.10 -12.40
CA GLU A 144 -4.09 1.56 -13.06
C GLU A 144 -3.20 0.80 -12.06
N ALA A 145 -2.59 -0.29 -12.52
CA ALA A 145 -1.74 -1.15 -11.68
C ALA A 145 -0.24 -0.85 -11.79
N LEU A 146 0.19 -0.04 -12.76
CA LEU A 146 1.59 0.10 -13.17
C LEU A 146 2.29 1.32 -12.54
N ALA A 147 2.13 1.54 -11.23
CA ALA A 147 2.81 2.59 -10.50
C ALA A 147 4.35 2.62 -10.71
N PRO A 148 5.07 1.48 -10.76
CA PRO A 148 6.51 1.47 -11.03
C PRO A 148 6.91 2.16 -12.34
N ALA A 149 6.09 2.09 -13.38
CA ALA A 149 6.39 2.75 -14.65
C ALA A 149 6.35 4.28 -14.55
N VAL A 150 5.44 4.83 -13.74
CA VAL A 150 5.37 6.27 -13.46
C VAL A 150 6.57 6.70 -12.62
N ILE A 151 6.95 5.91 -11.61
CA ILE A 151 8.11 6.20 -10.76
C ILE A 151 9.41 6.19 -11.58
N ARG A 152 9.62 5.22 -12.49
CA ARG A 152 10.78 5.20 -13.39
C ARG A 152 10.86 6.47 -14.24
N ASN A 153 9.74 6.93 -14.78
CA ASN A 153 9.70 8.19 -15.52
C ASN A 153 10.05 9.40 -14.64
N LEU A 154 9.50 9.44 -13.43
CA LEU A 154 9.81 10.51 -12.46
C LEU A 154 11.31 10.54 -12.12
N LYS A 155 11.95 9.38 -12.00
CA LYS A 155 13.40 9.24 -11.72
C LYS A 155 14.30 9.81 -12.83
N ASN A 156 13.79 10.06 -14.04
CA ASN A 156 14.54 10.78 -15.07
C ASN A 156 14.88 12.23 -14.65
N HIS A 157 14.21 12.76 -13.64
CA HIS A 157 14.53 14.06 -13.05
C HIS A 157 15.62 14.01 -11.97
N ILE A 158 16.23 12.86 -11.68
CA ILE A 158 17.39 12.75 -10.79
C ILE A 158 18.57 13.51 -11.41
N ASP A 159 19.26 14.28 -10.57
CA ASP A 159 20.45 15.05 -10.94
C ASP A 159 21.65 14.51 -10.14
N PRO A 160 22.68 13.98 -10.80
CA PRO A 160 23.84 13.42 -10.10
C PRO A 160 24.60 14.45 -9.26
N ASP A 161 24.50 15.75 -9.59
CA ASP A 161 25.16 16.83 -8.91
C ASP A 161 24.30 17.45 -7.77
N ALA A 162 23.16 16.85 -7.46
CA ALA A 162 22.26 17.31 -6.41
C ALA A 162 22.01 16.25 -5.33
N ILE A 163 21.44 16.67 -4.22
CA ILE A 163 20.82 15.79 -3.23
C ILE A 163 19.38 15.53 -3.72
N ASN A 164 19.12 14.30 -4.17
CA ASN A 164 17.80 13.88 -4.60
C ASN A 164 17.10 13.18 -3.45
N ILE A 165 15.98 13.71 -2.99
CA ILE A 165 15.10 13.12 -1.98
C ILE A 165 13.93 12.46 -2.69
N LEU A 166 13.79 11.15 -2.51
CA LEU A 166 12.74 10.34 -3.11
C LEU A 166 11.73 9.98 -2.01
N ASP A 167 10.56 10.63 -1.98
CA ASP A 167 9.49 10.32 -1.01
C ASP A 167 8.70 9.11 -1.51
N ALA A 168 8.92 7.94 -0.90
CA ALA A 168 8.32 6.69 -1.34
C ALA A 168 6.85 6.58 -0.93
N SER A 169 6.08 5.75 -1.63
CA SER A 169 4.79 5.26 -1.14
C SER A 169 4.95 4.53 0.20
N PRO A 170 3.89 4.40 1.01
CA PRO A 170 3.94 3.57 2.22
C PRO A 170 3.94 2.08 1.90
N GLY A 171 4.46 1.26 2.81
CA GLY A 171 4.49 -0.20 2.67
C GLY A 171 5.80 -0.73 2.11
N THR A 172 5.74 -1.92 1.52
CA THR A 172 6.90 -2.63 0.92
C THR A 172 6.56 -3.24 -0.44
N SER A 173 5.51 -2.75 -1.09
CA SER A 173 5.03 -3.17 -2.41
C SER A 173 5.90 -2.61 -3.55
N CYS A 174 5.61 -2.99 -4.79
CA CYS A 174 6.38 -2.65 -5.99
C CYS A 174 6.69 -1.16 -6.18
N PRO A 175 5.78 -0.20 -5.88
CA PRO A 175 6.13 1.22 -5.91
C PRO A 175 7.28 1.59 -4.96
N VAL A 176 7.31 1.00 -3.76
CA VAL A 176 8.40 1.25 -2.80
C VAL A 176 9.70 0.61 -3.27
N VAL A 177 9.63 -0.63 -3.77
CA VAL A 177 10.79 -1.33 -4.36
C VAL A 177 11.40 -0.49 -5.48
N GLU A 178 10.57 0.02 -6.40
CA GLU A 178 11.04 0.86 -7.51
C GLU A 178 11.66 2.17 -7.00
N THR A 179 11.07 2.78 -5.96
CA THR A 179 11.58 4.04 -5.39
C THR A 179 12.95 3.84 -4.75
N VAL A 180 13.14 2.78 -3.95
CA VAL A 180 14.40 2.54 -3.24
C VAL A 180 15.48 1.93 -4.13
N THR A 181 15.11 1.32 -5.26
CA THR A 181 16.10 0.76 -6.21
C THR A 181 17.03 1.87 -6.68
N ASP A 182 18.33 1.62 -6.67
CA ASP A 182 19.42 2.55 -7.02
C ASP A 182 19.52 3.80 -6.09
N ALA A 183 18.95 3.75 -4.88
CA ALA A 183 19.22 4.75 -3.85
C ALA A 183 20.59 4.51 -3.21
N ASP A 184 21.31 5.60 -2.94
CA ASP A 184 22.62 5.55 -2.24
C ASP A 184 22.43 5.32 -0.73
N LEU A 185 21.33 5.84 -0.18
CA LEU A 185 20.99 5.80 1.25
C LEU A 185 19.47 5.68 1.41
N ALA A 186 19.03 5.05 2.49
CA ALA A 186 17.63 5.00 2.88
C ALA A 186 17.39 5.53 4.29
N VAL A 187 16.29 6.25 4.46
CA VAL A 187 15.76 6.67 5.76
C VAL A 187 14.44 5.98 5.99
N LEU A 188 14.32 5.22 7.07
CA LEU A 188 13.08 4.58 7.48
C LEU A 188 12.43 5.39 8.61
N VAL A 189 11.30 6.03 8.30
CA VAL A 189 10.53 6.82 9.26
C VAL A 189 9.51 5.94 9.95
N THR A 190 9.58 5.85 11.28
CA THR A 190 8.68 5.03 12.10
C THR A 190 8.17 5.77 13.32
N GLU A 191 7.22 5.18 14.04
CA GLU A 191 6.67 5.66 15.30
C GLU A 191 6.97 4.69 16.45
N PRO A 192 7.09 5.16 17.72
CA PRO A 192 7.41 4.31 18.87
C PRO A 192 6.17 3.52 19.37
N THR A 193 5.50 2.80 18.47
CA THR A 193 4.31 1.99 18.75
C THR A 193 4.51 0.55 18.27
N PRO A 194 3.75 -0.44 18.80
CA PRO A 194 3.77 -1.80 18.26
C PRO A 194 3.49 -1.87 16.75
N PHE A 195 2.59 -1.04 16.23
CA PHE A 195 2.34 -0.91 14.79
C PHE A 195 3.57 -0.41 14.06
N GLY A 196 4.15 0.72 14.53
CA GLY A 196 5.37 1.26 13.94
C GLY A 196 6.54 0.27 13.93
N LEU A 197 6.66 -0.59 14.96
CA LEU A 197 7.65 -1.66 14.99
C LEU A 197 7.35 -2.76 13.98
N ASN A 198 6.08 -3.22 13.88
CA ASN A 198 5.70 -4.25 12.92
C ASN A 198 6.02 -3.82 11.49
N ASP A 199 5.61 -2.62 11.14
CA ASP A 199 5.83 -2.03 9.82
C ASP A 199 7.32 -1.75 9.54
N LEU A 200 8.07 -1.30 10.55
CA LEU A 200 9.52 -1.07 10.44
C LEU A 200 10.26 -2.35 10.08
N LYS A 201 9.86 -3.52 10.64
CA LYS A 201 10.49 -4.80 10.34
C LYS A 201 10.44 -5.12 8.84
N LEU A 202 9.29 -4.88 8.19
CA LEU A 202 9.11 -5.08 6.76
C LEU A 202 10.00 -4.13 5.93
N ALA A 203 10.00 -2.85 6.29
CA ALA A 203 10.79 -1.84 5.57
C ALA A 203 12.31 -2.07 5.72
N VAL A 204 12.77 -2.48 6.91
CA VAL A 204 14.17 -2.88 7.14
C VAL A 204 14.54 -4.09 6.29
N GLY A 205 13.68 -5.12 6.27
CA GLY A 205 13.89 -6.30 5.43
C GLY A 205 14.10 -5.91 3.96
N LEU A 206 13.24 -5.06 3.41
CA LEU A 206 13.34 -4.58 2.03
C LEU A 206 14.66 -3.83 1.75
N THR A 207 15.01 -2.84 2.57
CA THR A 207 16.21 -2.02 2.31
C THR A 207 17.51 -2.82 2.46
N LEU A 208 17.55 -3.77 3.40
CA LEU A 208 18.70 -4.65 3.60
C LEU A 208 18.82 -5.70 2.49
N GLU A 209 17.72 -6.23 1.98
CA GLU A 209 17.72 -7.14 0.82
C GLU A 209 18.24 -6.43 -0.44
N LYS A 210 17.89 -5.16 -0.63
CA LYS A 210 18.45 -4.28 -1.67
C LYS A 210 19.87 -3.79 -1.37
N ARG A 211 20.46 -4.16 -0.20
CA ARG A 211 21.80 -3.77 0.24
C ARG A 211 22.01 -2.27 0.31
N ILE A 212 21.00 -1.52 0.71
CA ILE A 212 21.05 -0.06 0.84
C ILE A 212 21.46 0.30 2.27
N PRO A 213 22.51 1.12 2.49
CA PRO A 213 22.82 1.65 3.81
C PRO A 213 21.64 2.45 4.36
N THR A 214 21.12 2.03 5.52
CA THR A 214 19.82 2.44 6.05
C THR A 214 19.95 3.02 7.45
N GLY A 215 19.25 4.13 7.70
CA GLY A 215 19.09 4.74 9.01
C GLY A 215 17.62 4.84 9.43
N ILE A 216 17.33 4.64 10.72
CA ILE A 216 16.00 4.74 11.29
C ILE A 216 15.79 6.13 11.89
N VAL A 217 14.67 6.79 11.58
CA VAL A 217 14.19 8.00 12.24
C VAL A 217 12.92 7.67 13.02
N VAL A 218 12.95 7.90 14.33
CA VAL A 218 11.77 7.73 15.19
C VAL A 218 11.02 9.05 15.25
N ASN A 219 9.90 9.11 14.56
CA ASN A 219 9.00 10.26 14.58
C ASN A 219 8.02 10.15 15.76
N ARG A 220 7.47 11.28 16.18
CA ARG A 220 6.56 11.39 17.34
C ARG A 220 7.14 10.76 18.61
N SER A 221 8.46 10.81 18.77
CA SER A 221 9.14 10.27 19.95
C SER A 221 8.74 11.05 21.21
N ASP A 222 8.36 10.33 22.25
CA ASP A 222 8.17 10.85 23.60
C ASP A 222 9.35 10.50 24.53
N GLY A 223 10.43 9.97 23.95
CA GLY A 223 11.60 9.48 24.65
C GLY A 223 11.49 8.04 25.18
N LYS A 224 10.38 7.34 24.93
CA LYS A 224 10.11 5.95 25.35
C LYS A 224 10.10 4.97 24.18
N ASP A 225 11.00 5.13 23.25
CA ASP A 225 11.13 4.32 22.02
C ASP A 225 11.93 3.02 22.21
N THR A 226 11.84 2.42 23.39
CA THR A 226 12.63 1.22 23.77
C THR A 226 12.40 0.03 22.85
N ILE A 227 11.18 -0.18 22.34
CA ILE A 227 10.87 -1.30 21.42
C ILE A 227 11.55 -1.11 20.07
N ILE A 228 11.62 0.12 19.56
CA ILE A 228 12.31 0.45 18.31
C ILE A 228 13.83 0.36 18.52
N ALA A 229 14.35 0.87 19.66
CA ALA A 229 15.76 0.82 19.98
C ALA A 229 16.28 -0.62 20.10
N ALA A 230 15.56 -1.48 20.81
CA ALA A 230 15.91 -2.89 20.95
C ALA A 230 15.90 -3.63 19.59
N TYR A 231 14.94 -3.32 18.72
CA TYR A 231 14.91 -3.88 17.36
C TYR A 231 16.08 -3.38 16.51
N ALA A 232 16.33 -2.07 16.50
CA ALA A 232 17.42 -1.43 15.76
C ALA A 232 18.79 -2.03 16.14
N GLU A 233 19.03 -2.24 17.43
CA GLU A 233 20.25 -2.89 17.95
C GLU A 233 20.34 -4.35 17.46
N ARG A 234 19.24 -5.11 17.53
CA ARG A 234 19.19 -6.52 17.11
C ARG A 234 19.56 -6.71 15.64
N VAL A 235 19.05 -5.83 14.76
CA VAL A 235 19.27 -5.93 13.30
C VAL A 235 20.49 -5.15 12.81
N GLY A 236 21.15 -4.41 13.68
CA GLY A 236 22.35 -3.62 13.33
C GLY A 236 22.07 -2.39 12.45
N VAL A 237 20.84 -1.87 12.43
CA VAL A 237 20.45 -0.66 11.70
C VAL A 237 20.34 0.50 12.67
N PRO A 238 21.15 1.58 12.54
CA PRO A 238 21.21 2.63 13.55
C PRO A 238 19.98 3.54 13.54
N ILE A 239 19.56 3.99 14.73
CA ILE A 239 18.66 5.14 14.87
C ILE A 239 19.50 6.40 14.66
N ILE A 240 19.29 7.09 13.55
CA ILE A 240 20.02 8.29 13.16
C ILE A 240 19.39 9.57 13.69
N GLY A 241 18.18 9.51 14.21
CA GLY A 241 17.52 10.66 14.83
C GLY A 241 16.13 10.41 15.38
N ARG A 242 15.66 11.41 16.13
CA ARG A 242 14.34 11.42 16.77
C ARG A 242 13.67 12.76 16.54
N ILE A 243 12.40 12.74 16.13
CA ILE A 243 11.56 13.94 16.02
C ILE A 243 10.55 13.90 17.17
N PRO A 244 10.54 14.89 18.07
CA PRO A 244 9.67 14.86 19.23
C PRO A 244 8.20 15.05 18.84
N PHE A 245 7.31 14.42 19.60
CA PHE A 245 5.87 14.69 19.49
C PHE A 245 5.55 16.08 20.01
N LYS A 246 5.07 16.97 19.15
CA LYS A 246 4.55 18.29 19.51
C LYS A 246 3.22 18.54 18.81
N ARG A 247 2.19 18.92 19.59
CA ARG A 247 0.86 19.24 19.04
C ARG A 247 0.94 20.39 18.03
N ALA A 248 1.81 21.40 18.29
CA ALA A 248 2.03 22.51 17.38
C ALA A 248 2.52 22.07 15.98
N TYR A 249 3.31 20.98 15.89
CA TYR A 249 3.72 20.41 14.60
C TYR A 249 2.51 19.85 13.83
N ALA A 250 1.62 19.12 14.55
CA ALA A 250 0.42 18.58 13.93
C ALA A 250 -0.56 19.66 13.47
N GLU A 251 -0.71 20.73 14.25
CA GLU A 251 -1.55 21.88 13.90
C GLU A 251 -1.01 22.62 12.67
N ALA A 252 0.29 22.92 12.62
CA ALA A 252 0.92 23.56 11.46
C ALA A 252 0.87 22.67 10.21
N TYR A 253 1.16 21.36 10.36
CA TYR A 253 1.04 20.38 9.27
C TYR A 253 -0.39 20.31 8.73
N SER A 254 -1.41 20.36 9.59
CA SER A 254 -2.81 20.29 9.17
C SER A 254 -3.22 21.45 8.25
N GLY A 255 -2.56 22.59 8.37
CA GLY A 255 -2.71 23.78 7.52
C GLY A 255 -1.82 23.77 6.27
N GLY A 256 -1.04 22.72 6.00
CA GLY A 256 -0.14 22.65 4.84
C GLY A 256 1.15 23.45 5.00
N GLN A 257 1.60 23.74 6.23
CA GLN A 257 2.81 24.53 6.46
C GLN A 257 4.07 23.64 6.43
N ILE A 258 5.15 24.16 5.84
CA ILE A 258 6.49 23.61 5.98
C ILE A 258 7.02 23.97 7.38
N LEU A 259 7.17 22.95 8.22
CA LEU A 259 7.43 23.11 9.66
C LEU A 259 8.77 23.81 9.95
N THR A 260 9.80 23.55 9.15
CA THR A 260 11.14 24.14 9.34
C THR A 260 11.17 25.66 9.13
N LYS A 261 10.17 26.23 8.45
CA LYS A 261 10.00 27.68 8.33
C LYS A 261 9.48 28.32 9.63
N THR A 262 8.76 27.53 10.44
CA THR A 262 8.12 28.00 11.69
C THR A 262 8.89 27.58 12.93
N PHE A 263 9.57 26.41 12.87
CA PHE A 263 10.24 25.80 14.02
C PHE A 263 11.73 25.59 13.74
N PRO A 264 12.60 26.56 14.08
CA PRO A 264 14.05 26.46 13.82
C PRO A 264 14.72 25.25 14.45
N GLU A 265 14.25 24.85 15.64
CA GLU A 265 14.77 23.67 16.33
C GLU A 265 14.54 22.36 15.55
N LEU A 266 13.46 22.27 14.76
CA LEU A 266 13.22 21.14 13.87
C LEU A 266 14.20 21.15 12.70
N LYS A 267 14.50 22.32 12.15
CA LYS A 267 15.49 22.49 11.08
C LYS A 267 16.87 21.98 11.52
N GLU A 268 17.34 22.40 12.70
CA GLU A 268 18.62 21.96 13.26
C GLU A 268 18.64 20.43 13.49
N ASN A 269 17.53 19.89 14.01
CA ASN A 269 17.38 18.46 14.21
C ASN A 269 17.49 17.69 12.87
N LEU A 270 16.77 18.12 11.82
CA LEU A 270 16.80 17.47 10.51
C LEU A 270 18.18 17.54 9.84
N LEU A 271 18.90 18.65 9.96
CA LEU A 271 20.27 18.76 9.47
C LEU A 271 21.21 17.80 10.22
N GLY A 272 21.04 17.66 11.54
CA GLY A 272 21.79 16.68 12.33
C GLY A 272 21.48 15.22 11.93
N ILE A 273 20.23 14.93 11.60
CA ILE A 273 19.80 13.61 11.06
C ILE A 273 20.46 13.36 9.71
N PHE A 274 20.47 14.35 8.82
CA PHE A 274 21.12 14.25 7.52
C PHE A 274 22.62 13.98 7.64
N ASP A 275 23.31 14.70 8.54
CA ASP A 275 24.74 14.48 8.78
C ASP A 275 25.02 13.10 9.36
N ALA A 276 24.11 12.56 10.20
CA ALA A 276 24.18 11.19 10.70
C ALA A 276 23.96 10.16 9.58
N LEU A 277 23.02 10.42 8.66
CA LEU A 277 22.76 9.59 7.49
C LEU A 277 23.98 9.54 6.55
N CYS A 278 24.59 10.69 6.27
CA CYS A 278 25.76 10.76 5.40
C CYS A 278 26.94 9.93 5.92
N ARG A 279 27.08 9.73 7.24
CA ARG A 279 28.11 8.85 7.82
C ARG A 279 27.91 7.37 7.49
N LEU A 280 26.72 6.97 7.02
CA LEU A 280 26.43 5.61 6.56
C LEU A 280 26.86 5.38 5.10
N SER A 281 27.17 6.44 4.36
CA SER A 281 27.59 6.34 2.96
C SER A 281 28.85 5.46 2.84
N GLY A 282 28.81 4.50 1.90
CA GLY A 282 29.89 3.56 1.68
C GLY A 282 30.05 2.46 2.74
N THR A 283 29.15 2.40 3.73
CA THR A 283 29.12 1.27 4.67
C THR A 283 28.43 0.06 4.05
N THR A 284 28.84 -1.14 4.44
CA THR A 284 28.14 -2.36 4.06
C THR A 284 26.99 -2.59 5.03
N PRO A 285 25.74 -2.63 4.56
CA PRO A 285 24.60 -2.90 5.43
C PRO A 285 24.64 -4.34 5.98
N PRO A 286 24.04 -4.59 7.15
CA PRO A 286 23.88 -5.94 7.69
C PRO A 286 23.01 -6.82 6.77
N PRO A 287 23.08 -8.17 6.92
CA PRO A 287 22.18 -9.05 6.17
C PRO A 287 20.72 -8.81 6.58
N PRO A 288 19.75 -9.09 5.68
CA PRO A 288 18.34 -8.98 6.02
C PRO A 288 17.98 -9.93 7.17
N PRO A 289 17.09 -9.51 8.09
CA PRO A 289 16.62 -10.37 9.16
C PRO A 289 15.77 -11.53 8.60
N GLU A 290 15.76 -12.66 9.30
CA GLU A 290 14.83 -13.75 9.01
C GLU A 290 13.38 -13.26 9.19
N GLU A 291 12.50 -13.67 8.27
CA GLU A 291 11.07 -13.35 8.39
C GLU A 291 10.47 -14.02 9.63
N GLU A 292 9.76 -13.23 10.43
CA GLU A 292 8.98 -13.76 11.54
C GLU A 292 7.78 -14.53 10.98
N THR A 293 7.70 -15.82 11.26
CA THR A 293 6.57 -16.66 10.87
C THR A 293 5.58 -16.77 12.01
N PHE A 294 4.30 -16.65 11.68
CA PHE A 294 3.24 -17.02 12.62
C PHE A 294 3.25 -18.54 12.82
N THR A 295 3.16 -18.96 14.07
CA THR A 295 3.03 -20.36 14.44
C THR A 295 1.58 -20.69 14.75
N LEU A 296 1.17 -21.94 14.44
CA LEU A 296 -0.08 -22.49 14.96
C LEU A 296 0.02 -22.51 16.48
N GLU A 297 -0.86 -21.80 17.15
CA GLU A 297 -1.14 -22.08 18.56
C GLU A 297 -1.99 -23.36 18.61
N GLU A 298 -1.93 -24.11 19.71
CA GLU A 298 -2.83 -25.28 19.85
C GLU A 298 -4.26 -24.79 19.57
N PRO A 299 -4.93 -25.35 18.53
CA PRO A 299 -6.20 -24.81 18.11
C PRO A 299 -7.18 -24.92 19.26
N GLY A 300 -7.71 -23.79 19.70
CA GLY A 300 -8.84 -23.81 20.62
C GLY A 300 -9.92 -24.69 20.01
N THR A 301 -10.22 -25.80 20.65
CA THR A 301 -11.13 -26.84 20.15
C THR A 301 -12.59 -26.41 20.15
N GLU A 302 -12.87 -25.25 20.73
CA GLU A 302 -14.23 -24.72 20.78
C GLU A 302 -14.67 -24.20 19.41
N PRO A 303 -15.82 -24.65 18.88
CA PRO A 303 -16.36 -24.14 17.63
C PRO A 303 -16.67 -22.64 17.76
N PHE A 304 -16.61 -21.92 16.65
CA PHE A 304 -17.05 -20.53 16.64
C PHE A 304 -18.55 -20.44 16.96
N PRO A 305 -18.97 -19.47 17.76
CA PRO A 305 -20.38 -19.29 18.09
C PRO A 305 -21.19 -18.97 16.83
N VAL A 306 -22.29 -19.71 16.64
CA VAL A 306 -23.21 -19.52 15.51
C VAL A 306 -24.23 -18.44 15.87
N GLY A 307 -24.49 -17.51 14.96
CA GLY A 307 -25.55 -16.47 15.07
C GLY A 307 -26.88 -16.96 14.51
N ASP A 308 -27.72 -16.00 14.17
CA ASP A 308 -29.09 -16.24 13.66
C ASP A 308 -29.41 -15.49 12.36
N ALA A 309 -28.46 -14.71 11.81
CA ALA A 309 -28.66 -13.95 10.60
C ALA A 309 -28.89 -14.84 9.36
N THR A 310 -29.79 -14.44 8.49
CA THR A 310 -30.06 -15.10 7.20
C THR A 310 -29.23 -14.53 6.05
N THR A 311 -28.80 -13.28 6.20
CA THR A 311 -27.92 -12.56 5.28
C THR A 311 -26.87 -11.80 6.09
N HIS A 312 -25.76 -11.43 5.47
CA HIS A 312 -24.75 -10.56 6.11
C HIS A 312 -24.56 -9.29 5.28
N MET A 313 -24.06 -8.26 5.96
CA MET A 313 -23.64 -7.00 5.36
C MET A 313 -22.14 -6.82 5.52
N GLU A 314 -21.46 -6.52 4.42
CA GLU A 314 -20.03 -6.26 4.40
C GLU A 314 -19.74 -4.76 4.46
N ILE A 315 -18.98 -4.33 5.48
CA ILE A 315 -18.58 -2.96 5.71
C ILE A 315 -17.08 -2.87 5.52
N ALA A 316 -16.64 -2.26 4.42
CA ALA A 316 -15.23 -1.99 4.16
C ALA A 316 -14.83 -0.65 4.84
N ILE A 317 -13.92 -0.70 5.79
CA ILE A 317 -13.39 0.48 6.47
C ILE A 317 -12.04 0.81 5.83
N ILE A 318 -11.96 1.95 5.15
CA ILE A 318 -10.81 2.37 4.36
C ILE A 318 -10.40 3.81 4.67
N SER A 319 -9.28 4.26 4.10
CA SER A 319 -8.86 5.66 4.16
C SER A 319 -8.08 6.05 2.91
N GLY A 320 -8.07 7.32 2.57
CA GLY A 320 -7.21 7.81 1.51
C GLY A 320 -5.73 7.70 1.87
N LYS A 321 -5.36 7.88 3.14
CA LYS A 321 -3.96 7.82 3.60
C LYS A 321 -3.80 6.91 4.81
N GLY A 322 -2.63 6.26 4.89
CA GLY A 322 -2.25 5.52 6.08
C GLY A 322 -2.11 6.42 7.31
N GLY A 323 -2.30 5.85 8.50
CA GLY A 323 -2.19 6.56 9.79
C GLY A 323 -3.41 7.39 10.18
N SER A 324 -4.48 7.37 9.38
CA SER A 324 -5.76 8.03 9.70
C SER A 324 -6.51 7.43 10.90
N GLY A 325 -6.07 6.25 11.40
CA GLY A 325 -6.67 5.55 12.53
C GLY A 325 -7.70 4.48 12.17
N LYS A 326 -7.71 3.97 10.92
CA LYS A 326 -8.59 2.87 10.47
C LYS A 326 -8.54 1.65 11.39
N THR A 327 -7.38 1.00 11.48
CA THR A 327 -7.15 -0.21 12.29
C THR A 327 -7.53 -0.01 13.74
N THR A 328 -7.24 1.19 14.30
CA THR A 328 -7.65 1.58 15.67
C THR A 328 -9.18 1.63 15.80
N LEU A 329 -9.86 2.18 14.80
CA LEU A 329 -11.32 2.20 14.75
C LEU A 329 -11.88 0.78 14.59
N VAL A 330 -11.38 0.00 13.62
CA VAL A 330 -11.85 -1.38 13.38
C VAL A 330 -11.67 -2.25 14.61
N GLY A 331 -10.50 -2.21 15.28
CA GLY A 331 -10.26 -2.93 16.52
C GLY A 331 -11.24 -2.54 17.63
N SER A 332 -11.59 -1.24 17.70
CA SER A 332 -12.58 -0.76 18.67
C SER A 332 -14.01 -1.18 18.30
N LEU A 333 -14.38 -1.13 17.01
CA LEU A 333 -15.68 -1.64 16.53
C LEU A 333 -15.79 -3.15 16.72
N ALA A 334 -14.69 -3.88 16.58
CA ALA A 334 -14.64 -5.32 16.87
C ALA A 334 -15.07 -5.66 18.31
N MET A 335 -14.75 -4.80 19.27
CA MET A 335 -15.17 -4.98 20.67
C MET A 335 -16.63 -4.59 20.93
N ILE A 336 -17.22 -3.75 20.07
CA ILE A 336 -18.57 -3.18 20.27
C ILE A 336 -19.63 -3.96 19.49
N ALA A 337 -19.31 -4.33 18.25
CA ALA A 337 -20.25 -5.01 17.37
C ALA A 337 -20.45 -6.46 17.81
N ASP A 338 -21.70 -6.91 17.83
CA ASP A 338 -22.05 -8.31 18.03
C ASP A 338 -22.22 -9.01 16.68
N ASN A 339 -22.26 -10.33 16.69
CA ASN A 339 -22.63 -11.19 15.56
C ASN A 339 -21.89 -10.89 14.23
N LYS A 340 -20.55 -10.83 14.26
CA LYS A 340 -19.70 -10.46 13.13
C LYS A 340 -18.60 -11.47 12.82
N VAL A 341 -18.04 -11.33 11.62
CA VAL A 341 -16.72 -11.81 11.19
C VAL A 341 -15.80 -10.61 10.99
N LEU A 342 -14.55 -10.74 11.36
CA LEU A 342 -13.52 -9.74 11.15
C LEU A 342 -12.67 -10.13 9.94
N ALA A 343 -12.35 -9.17 9.08
CA ALA A 343 -11.50 -9.37 7.91
C ALA A 343 -10.40 -8.31 7.88
N ASP A 344 -9.13 -8.71 8.09
CA ASP A 344 -8.00 -7.80 7.87
C ASP A 344 -7.57 -7.92 6.42
N THR A 345 -7.92 -6.92 5.63
CA THR A 345 -7.63 -6.82 4.20
C THR A 345 -6.50 -5.82 3.88
N ASP A 346 -5.83 -5.25 4.89
CA ASP A 346 -4.58 -4.49 4.75
C ASP A 346 -3.38 -5.46 4.70
N VAL A 347 -3.34 -6.31 3.66
CA VAL A 347 -2.42 -7.45 3.56
C VAL A 347 -0.95 -7.08 3.42
N ASP A 348 -0.67 -5.83 3.02
CA ASP A 348 0.68 -5.28 2.89
C ASP A 348 1.24 -4.81 4.23
N ALA A 349 0.37 -4.38 5.15
CA ALA A 349 0.72 -3.89 6.49
C ALA A 349 -0.37 -4.29 7.51
N ALA A 350 -0.60 -5.59 7.64
CA ALA A 350 -1.63 -6.16 8.52
C ALA A 350 -1.29 -5.90 10.00
N ASP A 351 -2.11 -5.12 10.69
CA ASP A 351 -1.88 -4.69 12.08
C ASP A 351 -3.03 -5.04 13.03
N LEU A 352 -4.21 -5.41 12.52
CA LEU A 352 -5.39 -5.69 13.34
C LEU A 352 -5.12 -6.82 14.35
N HIS A 353 -4.25 -7.78 13.99
CA HIS A 353 -3.84 -8.88 14.85
C HIS A 353 -3.09 -8.41 16.11
N LEU A 354 -2.40 -7.26 16.08
CA LEU A 354 -1.69 -6.70 17.23
C LEU A 354 -2.65 -6.20 18.33
N LEU A 355 -3.87 -5.81 17.94
CA LEU A 355 -4.92 -5.37 18.88
C LEU A 355 -5.79 -6.53 19.35
N LEU A 356 -6.13 -7.45 18.46
CA LEU A 356 -7.13 -8.49 18.74
C LEU A 356 -6.50 -9.82 19.20
N ARG A 357 -5.16 -9.94 19.11
CA ARG A 357 -4.38 -11.11 19.58
C ARG A 357 -5.01 -12.44 19.17
N PRO A 358 -5.16 -12.69 17.87
CA PRO A 358 -5.87 -13.87 17.37
C PRO A 358 -5.11 -15.16 17.69
N ALA A 359 -5.83 -16.19 18.16
CA ALA A 359 -5.33 -17.57 18.21
C ALA A 359 -5.50 -18.18 16.82
N ILE A 360 -4.40 -18.52 16.16
CA ILE A 360 -4.41 -19.03 14.78
C ILE A 360 -4.87 -20.49 14.79
N ARG A 361 -5.95 -20.79 14.05
CA ARG A 361 -6.53 -22.13 13.90
C ARG A 361 -6.08 -22.80 12.60
N GLU A 362 -5.94 -22.03 11.53
CA GLU A 362 -5.53 -22.55 10.23
C GLU A 362 -4.55 -21.59 9.55
N ILE A 363 -3.56 -22.17 8.86
CA ILE A 363 -2.59 -21.45 8.04
C ILE A 363 -2.66 -22.02 6.63
N HIS A 364 -2.80 -21.14 5.65
CA HIS A 364 -2.87 -21.52 4.24
C HIS A 364 -1.86 -20.69 3.43
N ASP A 365 -1.13 -21.36 2.55
CA ASP A 365 -0.25 -20.66 1.60
C ASP A 365 -1.09 -19.98 0.51
N PHE A 366 -0.71 -18.77 0.16
CA PHE A 366 -1.29 -18.04 -0.96
C PHE A 366 -0.33 -18.05 -2.13
N ALA A 367 -0.71 -18.75 -3.20
CA ALA A 367 0.01 -18.78 -4.47
C ALA A 367 -0.56 -17.70 -5.40
N GLY A 368 -0.07 -16.47 -5.27
CA GLY A 368 -0.61 -15.30 -5.99
C GLY A 368 -0.06 -15.09 -7.39
N GLY A 369 1.06 -15.71 -7.72
CA GLY A 369 1.76 -15.47 -8.99
C GLY A 369 2.70 -16.60 -9.36
N LYS A 370 3.51 -16.34 -10.39
CA LYS A 370 4.64 -17.16 -10.76
C LYS A 370 5.93 -16.36 -10.56
N LYS A 371 7.05 -17.05 -10.44
CA LYS A 371 8.40 -16.46 -10.50
C LYS A 371 9.18 -17.17 -11.58
N ALA A 372 9.98 -16.42 -12.31
CA ALA A 372 10.90 -16.97 -13.28
C ALA A 372 12.24 -17.32 -12.62
N THR A 373 12.85 -18.41 -13.05
CA THR A 373 14.19 -18.83 -12.63
C THR A 373 15.03 -19.15 -13.85
N ILE A 374 16.35 -18.94 -13.75
CA ILE A 374 17.31 -19.24 -14.82
C ILE A 374 18.22 -20.37 -14.37
N ASP A 375 18.21 -21.47 -15.13
CA ASP A 375 19.18 -22.55 -14.99
C ASP A 375 20.52 -22.12 -15.62
N ALA A 376 21.49 -21.79 -14.76
CA ALA A 376 22.80 -21.32 -15.18
C ALA A 376 23.55 -22.36 -16.05
N SER A 377 23.28 -23.67 -15.87
CA SER A 377 23.92 -24.73 -16.67
C SER A 377 23.47 -24.73 -18.12
N LYS A 378 22.24 -24.32 -18.40
CA LYS A 378 21.65 -24.20 -19.75
C LYS A 378 21.82 -22.80 -20.35
N CYS A 379 21.96 -21.79 -19.51
CA CYS A 379 22.00 -20.39 -19.97
C CYS A 379 23.29 -20.08 -20.73
N THR A 380 23.15 -19.62 -21.98
CA THR A 380 24.28 -19.24 -22.84
C THR A 380 24.71 -17.79 -22.69
N GLY A 381 24.00 -16.98 -21.87
CA GLY A 381 24.25 -15.55 -21.72
C GLY A 381 23.89 -14.71 -22.96
N CYS A 382 22.98 -15.18 -23.82
CA CYS A 382 22.61 -14.48 -25.06
C CYS A 382 21.89 -13.14 -24.83
N GLY A 383 21.26 -12.93 -23.67
CA GLY A 383 20.61 -11.67 -23.29
C GLY A 383 19.18 -11.49 -23.80
N GLN A 384 18.64 -12.38 -24.66
CA GLN A 384 17.28 -12.26 -25.22
C GLN A 384 16.19 -12.07 -24.14
N CYS A 385 16.28 -12.84 -23.04
CA CYS A 385 15.34 -12.70 -21.92
C CYS A 385 15.44 -11.36 -21.20
N ALA A 386 16.65 -10.77 -21.10
CA ALA A 386 16.86 -9.46 -20.51
C ALA A 386 16.32 -8.34 -21.41
N GLU A 387 16.52 -8.47 -22.73
CA GLU A 387 16.02 -7.52 -23.74
C GLU A 387 14.49 -7.53 -23.81
N ALA A 388 13.87 -8.73 -23.72
CA ALA A 388 12.42 -8.89 -23.72
C ALA A 388 11.74 -8.51 -22.41
N CYS A 389 12.47 -8.33 -21.31
CA CYS A 389 11.87 -8.08 -20.00
C CYS A 389 11.38 -6.64 -19.85
N HIS A 390 10.08 -6.40 -19.97
CA HIS A 390 9.45 -5.09 -19.80
C HIS A 390 9.56 -4.52 -18.37
N PHE A 391 9.90 -5.37 -17.40
CA PHE A 391 10.05 -4.99 -15.99
C PHE A 391 11.51 -4.76 -15.58
N HIS A 392 12.46 -4.92 -16.53
CA HIS A 392 13.90 -4.78 -16.29
C HIS A 392 14.43 -5.65 -15.14
N ALA A 393 13.75 -6.77 -14.88
CA ALA A 393 14.09 -7.70 -13.80
C ALA A 393 15.26 -8.64 -14.15
N ILE A 394 15.76 -8.64 -15.38
CA ILE A 394 16.80 -9.57 -15.82
C ILE A 394 18.05 -8.80 -16.18
N ARG A 395 19.19 -9.21 -15.61
CA ARG A 395 20.52 -8.61 -15.85
C ARG A 395 21.47 -9.66 -16.39
N SER A 396 22.44 -9.25 -17.25
CA SER A 396 23.47 -10.13 -17.81
C SER A 396 24.72 -10.15 -16.93
N ASP A 397 24.55 -10.30 -15.63
CA ASP A 397 25.59 -10.31 -14.60
C ASP A 397 25.49 -11.54 -13.68
N GLY A 398 24.90 -12.62 -14.17
CA GLY A 398 24.76 -13.87 -13.45
C GLY A 398 26.10 -14.65 -13.29
N PRO A 399 26.09 -15.80 -12.61
CA PRO A 399 27.28 -16.60 -12.43
C PRO A 399 27.85 -17.06 -13.76
N VAL A 400 29.16 -17.23 -13.83
CA VAL A 400 29.83 -17.80 -14.99
C VAL A 400 29.56 -19.31 -15.02
N ASN A 401 29.04 -19.80 -16.17
CA ASN A 401 28.75 -21.22 -16.34
C ASN A 401 30.01 -22.06 -16.67
N ASP A 402 29.85 -23.37 -16.76
CA ASP A 402 30.95 -24.31 -17.06
C ASP A 402 31.60 -24.08 -18.45
N GLN A 403 30.93 -23.32 -19.33
CA GLN A 403 31.44 -22.93 -20.64
C GLN A 403 32.20 -21.58 -20.62
N GLY A 404 32.39 -20.98 -19.42
CA GLY A 404 33.06 -19.70 -19.26
C GLY A 404 32.24 -18.48 -19.68
N LYS A 405 30.92 -18.60 -19.83
CA LYS A 405 30.03 -17.49 -20.23
C LYS A 405 29.33 -16.92 -19.00
N THR A 406 29.25 -15.59 -18.92
CA THR A 406 28.40 -14.90 -17.92
C THR A 406 26.95 -15.15 -18.28
N THR A 407 26.17 -15.72 -17.34
CA THR A 407 24.76 -16.01 -17.52
C THR A 407 23.89 -14.79 -17.20
N CYS A 408 22.59 -14.89 -17.49
CA CYS A 408 21.62 -13.91 -17.00
C CYS A 408 21.19 -14.27 -15.56
N ARG A 409 20.80 -13.25 -14.80
CA ARG A 409 20.26 -13.37 -13.43
C ARG A 409 18.95 -12.60 -13.34
N ILE A 410 17.99 -13.13 -12.59
CA ILE A 410 16.72 -12.48 -12.30
C ILE A 410 16.82 -11.77 -10.95
N ASP A 411 16.35 -10.54 -10.89
CA ASP A 411 16.05 -9.84 -9.64
C ASP A 411 14.65 -10.25 -9.19
N ASP A 412 14.57 -11.06 -8.14
CA ASP A 412 13.33 -11.62 -7.62
C ASP A 412 12.35 -10.54 -7.14
N LEU A 413 12.84 -9.38 -6.70
CA LEU A 413 12.02 -8.27 -6.23
C LEU A 413 11.43 -7.45 -7.39
N ALA A 414 12.08 -7.47 -8.57
CA ALA A 414 11.63 -6.77 -9.77
C ALA A 414 10.86 -7.70 -10.74
N CYS A 415 10.88 -9.03 -10.50
CA CYS A 415 10.23 -9.99 -11.38
C CYS A 415 8.73 -10.08 -11.14
N GLU A 416 7.94 -9.66 -12.11
CA GLU A 416 6.46 -9.70 -12.11
C GLU A 416 5.88 -11.09 -12.49
N GLY A 417 6.71 -12.10 -12.75
CA GLY A 417 6.26 -13.45 -13.06
C GLY A 417 5.41 -13.62 -14.32
N CYS A 418 5.50 -12.71 -15.29
CA CYS A 418 4.70 -12.71 -16.52
C CYS A 418 5.00 -13.88 -17.47
N GLY A 419 6.19 -14.49 -17.36
CA GLY A 419 6.60 -15.66 -18.15
C GLY A 419 7.14 -15.38 -19.55
N LEU A 420 7.20 -14.12 -20.04
CA LEU A 420 7.70 -13.82 -21.37
C LEU A 420 9.12 -14.36 -21.59
N CYS A 421 9.99 -14.25 -20.58
CA CYS A 421 11.36 -14.75 -20.64
C CYS A 421 11.48 -16.25 -20.85
N GLU A 422 10.49 -17.06 -20.43
CA GLU A 422 10.40 -18.49 -20.70
C GLU A 422 10.09 -18.74 -22.18
N TYR A 423 9.15 -17.98 -22.77
CA TYR A 423 8.78 -18.12 -24.19
C TYR A 423 9.88 -17.67 -25.15
N VAL A 424 10.70 -16.67 -24.81
CA VAL A 424 11.77 -16.17 -25.68
C VAL A 424 13.10 -16.92 -25.54
N CYS A 425 13.20 -17.90 -24.63
CA CYS A 425 14.43 -18.62 -24.36
C CYS A 425 14.57 -19.84 -25.27
N ASP A 426 15.38 -19.76 -26.34
CA ASP A 426 15.65 -20.87 -27.25
C ASP A 426 16.43 -22.05 -26.61
N PHE A 427 16.94 -21.88 -25.40
CA PHE A 427 17.80 -22.85 -24.72
C PHE A 427 17.12 -23.59 -23.57
N ASP A 428 15.80 -23.42 -23.37
CA ASP A 428 15.06 -23.97 -22.22
C ASP A 428 15.74 -23.71 -20.88
N ALA A 429 16.43 -22.57 -20.78
CA ALA A 429 17.16 -22.17 -19.57
C ALA A 429 16.28 -21.40 -18.56
N VAL A 430 15.12 -20.91 -18.99
CA VAL A 430 14.18 -20.17 -18.14
C VAL A 430 12.95 -21.03 -17.87
N SER A 431 12.51 -21.05 -16.64
CA SER A 431 11.26 -21.70 -16.25
C SER A 431 10.49 -20.82 -15.29
N THR A 432 9.15 -20.91 -15.32
CA THR A 432 8.28 -20.23 -14.36
C THR A 432 7.58 -21.23 -13.44
N THR A 433 7.65 -21.00 -12.16
CA THR A 433 7.01 -21.83 -11.13
C THR A 433 6.03 -21.01 -10.29
N ARG A 434 4.96 -21.66 -9.79
CA ARG A 434 4.07 -21.03 -8.82
C ARG A 434 4.87 -20.68 -7.56
N ASN A 435 4.72 -19.45 -7.10
CA ASN A 435 5.37 -18.97 -5.88
C ASN A 435 4.32 -18.74 -4.78
N ALA A 436 4.61 -19.22 -3.58
CA ALA A 436 3.87 -18.83 -2.39
C ALA A 436 4.30 -17.40 -2.03
N VAL A 437 3.47 -16.42 -2.35
CA VAL A 437 3.76 -14.99 -2.18
C VAL A 437 3.23 -14.44 -0.87
N GLY A 438 2.50 -15.23 -0.11
CA GLY A 438 1.92 -14.82 1.18
C GLY A 438 1.20 -15.97 1.86
N LYS A 439 0.59 -15.67 2.99
CA LYS A 439 -0.23 -16.61 3.76
C LYS A 439 -1.52 -15.93 4.20
N TRP A 440 -2.59 -16.73 4.29
CA TRP A 440 -3.80 -16.28 4.98
C TRP A 440 -4.14 -17.23 6.13
N TYR A 441 -4.84 -16.68 7.10
CA TYR A 441 -5.06 -17.31 8.40
C TYR A 441 -6.54 -17.26 8.77
N LEU A 442 -7.05 -18.37 9.31
CA LEU A 442 -8.30 -18.39 10.04
C LEU A 442 -7.99 -18.45 11.53
N SER A 443 -8.54 -17.50 12.27
CA SER A 443 -8.18 -17.30 13.69
C SER A 443 -9.41 -17.02 14.54
N GLY A 444 -9.29 -17.35 15.82
CA GLY A 444 -10.24 -16.96 16.85
C GLY A 444 -9.74 -15.75 17.64
N THR A 445 -10.63 -14.82 17.95
CA THR A 445 -10.36 -13.70 18.87
C THR A 445 -11.45 -13.66 19.93
N ASP A 446 -11.22 -12.93 21.04
CA ASP A 446 -12.26 -12.64 22.04
C ASP A 446 -13.46 -11.89 21.44
N SER A 447 -13.24 -11.23 20.29
CA SER A 447 -14.26 -10.48 19.55
C SER A 447 -14.98 -11.29 18.47
N GLY A 448 -14.61 -12.54 18.24
CA GLY A 448 -15.19 -13.43 17.23
C GLY A 448 -14.17 -13.94 16.22
N PRO A 449 -14.64 -14.64 15.16
CA PRO A 449 -13.78 -15.18 14.12
C PRO A 449 -13.13 -14.07 13.30
N MET A 450 -11.86 -14.28 12.92
CA MET A 450 -11.06 -13.36 12.13
C MET A 450 -10.38 -14.07 10.98
N VAL A 451 -10.49 -13.52 9.78
CA VAL A 451 -9.71 -13.89 8.61
C VAL A 451 -8.72 -12.78 8.34
N HIS A 452 -7.45 -13.12 8.27
CA HIS A 452 -6.40 -12.15 7.99
C HIS A 452 -5.32 -12.76 7.09
N ALA A 453 -4.49 -11.91 6.50
CA ALA A 453 -3.45 -12.38 5.62
C ALA A 453 -2.20 -11.51 5.75
N ARG A 454 -1.07 -12.02 5.28
CA ARG A 454 0.19 -11.31 5.18
C ARG A 454 0.85 -11.65 3.85
N LEU A 455 1.15 -10.61 3.09
CA LEU A 455 1.97 -10.72 1.90
C LEU A 455 3.45 -10.72 2.30
N GLY A 456 4.28 -11.47 1.57
CA GLY A 456 5.75 -11.41 1.75
C GLY A 456 6.32 -10.08 1.28
N ILE A 457 7.54 -9.75 1.72
CA ILE A 457 8.23 -8.50 1.34
C ILE A 457 8.38 -8.44 -0.18
N ALA A 458 8.03 -7.30 -0.77
CA ALA A 458 8.08 -7.06 -2.21
C ALA A 458 7.33 -8.09 -3.07
N GLN A 459 6.31 -8.74 -2.49
CA GLN A 459 5.45 -9.64 -3.24
C GLN A 459 4.25 -8.90 -3.82
N GLU A 460 3.78 -9.41 -4.94
CA GLU A 460 2.66 -8.85 -5.68
C GLU A 460 1.35 -9.62 -5.46
N ASN A 461 0.29 -9.11 -6.09
CA ASN A 461 -1.05 -9.66 -6.03
C ASN A 461 -1.79 -9.43 -4.70
N SER A 462 -1.49 -8.32 -4.02
CA SER A 462 -2.24 -7.89 -2.82
C SER A 462 -3.75 -7.86 -3.08
N GLY A 463 -4.20 -7.35 -4.22
CA GLY A 463 -5.63 -7.36 -4.59
C GLY A 463 -6.25 -8.76 -4.65
N LYS A 464 -5.53 -9.78 -5.16
CA LYS A 464 -6.01 -11.17 -5.17
C LYS A 464 -6.07 -11.76 -3.76
N LEU A 465 -5.07 -11.47 -2.92
CA LEU A 465 -5.05 -11.91 -1.53
C LEU A 465 -6.18 -11.27 -0.72
N VAL A 466 -6.44 -9.97 -0.91
CA VAL A 466 -7.60 -9.26 -0.35
C VAL A 466 -8.90 -9.94 -0.76
N THR A 467 -9.06 -10.27 -2.05
CA THR A 467 -10.23 -10.98 -2.56
C THR A 467 -10.40 -12.35 -1.88
N GLN A 468 -9.30 -13.08 -1.69
CA GLN A 468 -9.32 -14.37 -0.97
C GLN A 468 -9.77 -14.21 0.48
N VAL A 469 -9.22 -13.25 1.22
CA VAL A 469 -9.63 -12.96 2.61
C VAL A 469 -11.12 -12.65 2.69
N ARG A 470 -11.64 -11.80 1.80
CA ARG A 470 -13.06 -11.44 1.75
C ARG A 470 -13.96 -12.64 1.42
N GLN A 471 -13.57 -13.48 0.45
CA GLN A 471 -14.32 -14.68 0.09
C GLN A 471 -14.43 -15.67 1.26
N VAL A 472 -13.32 -15.89 1.97
CA VAL A 472 -13.29 -16.76 3.16
C VAL A 472 -14.16 -16.13 4.26
N ALA A 473 -14.04 -14.83 4.54
CA ALA A 473 -14.86 -14.13 5.52
C ALA A 473 -16.36 -14.21 5.19
N GLY A 474 -16.72 -14.05 3.90
CA GLY A 474 -18.10 -14.16 3.43
C GLY A 474 -18.66 -15.58 3.57
N THR A 475 -17.85 -16.60 3.29
CA THR A 475 -18.23 -18.00 3.50
C THR A 475 -18.44 -18.29 4.99
N LEU A 476 -17.50 -17.87 5.82
CA LEU A 476 -17.57 -18.03 7.27
C LEU A 476 -18.78 -17.29 7.88
N ALA A 477 -19.10 -16.08 7.39
CA ALA A 477 -20.28 -15.33 7.82
C ALA A 477 -21.58 -16.07 7.51
N ARG A 478 -21.71 -16.69 6.33
CA ARG A 478 -22.88 -17.50 5.97
C ARG A 478 -22.98 -18.77 6.82
N GLU A 479 -21.91 -19.52 6.97
CA GLU A 479 -21.88 -20.78 7.75
C GLU A 479 -22.20 -20.53 9.23
N LEU A 480 -21.65 -19.46 9.79
CA LEU A 480 -21.83 -19.10 11.19
C LEU A 480 -23.04 -18.16 11.40
N LYS A 481 -23.82 -17.87 10.37
CA LYS A 481 -25.00 -16.98 10.41
C LYS A 481 -24.70 -15.63 11.07
N LYS A 482 -23.60 -15.00 10.68
CA LYS A 482 -23.17 -13.70 11.16
C LYS A 482 -23.86 -12.59 10.39
N GLU A 483 -24.17 -11.49 11.08
CA GLU A 483 -24.88 -10.34 10.51
C GLU A 483 -23.93 -9.38 9.79
N TYR A 484 -22.68 -9.26 10.30
CA TYR A 484 -21.73 -8.30 9.76
C TYR A 484 -20.39 -8.94 9.38
N ILE A 485 -19.77 -8.37 8.34
CA ILE A 485 -18.34 -8.52 8.07
C ILE A 485 -17.73 -7.12 8.26
N LEU A 486 -16.79 -6.98 9.20
CA LEU A 486 -16.03 -5.75 9.41
C LEU A 486 -14.65 -5.90 8.79
N GLY A 487 -14.42 -5.21 7.67
CA GLY A 487 -13.17 -5.24 6.93
C GLY A 487 -12.26 -4.08 7.32
N ASP A 488 -11.03 -4.36 7.83
CA ASP A 488 -9.95 -3.37 7.92
C ASP A 488 -9.24 -3.29 6.57
N GLY A 489 -9.60 -2.32 5.76
CA GLY A 489 -9.09 -2.17 4.41
C GLY A 489 -7.74 -1.45 4.37
N PRO A 490 -7.01 -1.56 3.24
CA PRO A 490 -5.79 -0.81 3.02
C PRO A 490 -6.06 0.69 2.83
N PRO A 491 -5.04 1.55 2.97
CA PRO A 491 -5.10 2.94 2.57
C PRO A 491 -4.91 3.09 1.06
N GLY A 492 -5.29 4.25 0.53
CA GLY A 492 -5.03 4.60 -0.87
C GLY A 492 -6.20 4.38 -1.80
N THR A 493 -5.90 4.31 -3.10
CA THR A 493 -6.87 4.09 -4.19
C THR A 493 -6.43 2.97 -5.16
N GLY A 494 -5.36 2.26 -4.83
CA GLY A 494 -4.77 1.18 -5.65
C GLY A 494 -5.55 -0.14 -5.64
N CYS A 495 -4.99 -1.15 -6.30
CA CYS A 495 -5.61 -2.47 -6.47
C CYS A 495 -6.14 -3.13 -5.18
N PRO A 496 -5.42 -3.10 -4.05
CA PRO A 496 -5.93 -3.71 -2.82
C PRO A 496 -7.15 -2.98 -2.25
N VAL A 497 -7.22 -1.64 -2.39
CA VAL A 497 -8.40 -0.86 -1.97
C VAL A 497 -9.59 -1.18 -2.86
N ILE A 498 -9.38 -1.25 -4.19
CA ILE A 498 -10.41 -1.66 -5.16
C ILE A 498 -10.96 -3.03 -4.79
N ALA A 499 -10.08 -4.00 -4.52
CA ALA A 499 -10.46 -5.34 -4.10
C ALA A 499 -11.22 -5.34 -2.75
N SER A 500 -10.89 -4.43 -1.84
CA SER A 500 -11.56 -4.32 -0.53
C SER A 500 -12.97 -3.73 -0.62
N VAL A 501 -13.21 -2.81 -1.56
CA VAL A 501 -14.51 -2.13 -1.67
C VAL A 501 -15.46 -2.78 -2.68
N SER A 502 -14.94 -3.41 -3.75
CA SER A 502 -15.77 -3.98 -4.81
C SER A 502 -16.80 -4.97 -4.27
N GLY A 503 -18.09 -4.64 -4.40
CA GLY A 503 -19.20 -5.47 -3.93
C GLY A 503 -19.46 -5.42 -2.42
N ALA A 504 -18.80 -4.56 -1.66
CA ALA A 504 -19.16 -4.27 -0.27
C ALA A 504 -20.52 -3.54 -0.20
N ASP A 505 -21.27 -3.74 0.87
CA ASP A 505 -22.57 -3.07 1.07
C ASP A 505 -22.42 -1.63 1.50
N ARG A 506 -21.36 -1.32 2.24
CA ARG A 506 -20.99 0.03 2.72
C ARG A 506 -19.50 0.24 2.74
N VAL A 507 -19.10 1.48 2.51
CA VAL A 507 -17.74 1.95 2.72
C VAL A 507 -17.74 2.98 3.85
N LEU A 508 -16.89 2.79 4.86
CA LEU A 508 -16.62 3.75 5.92
C LEU A 508 -15.24 4.35 5.72
N ILE A 509 -15.18 5.63 5.37
CA ILE A 509 -13.93 6.34 5.10
C ILE A 509 -13.47 7.05 6.36
N VAL A 510 -12.27 6.73 6.83
CA VAL A 510 -11.64 7.40 7.97
C VAL A 510 -10.63 8.43 7.45
N THR A 511 -10.82 9.70 7.79
CA THR A 511 -9.94 10.79 7.39
C THR A 511 -9.54 11.68 8.56
N GLU A 512 -8.54 12.55 8.36
CA GLU A 512 -8.10 13.55 9.34
C GLU A 512 -8.31 14.97 8.78
N PRO A 513 -8.51 15.98 9.64
CA PRO A 513 -8.71 17.36 9.20
C PRO A 513 -7.38 18.02 8.84
N THR A 514 -6.76 17.54 7.77
CA THR A 514 -5.51 18.07 7.19
C THR A 514 -5.70 18.34 5.71
N VAL A 515 -4.86 19.19 5.10
CA VAL A 515 -4.94 19.44 3.65
C VAL A 515 -4.78 18.17 2.84
N SER A 516 -3.88 17.24 3.25
CA SER A 516 -3.74 15.93 2.61
C SER A 516 -4.95 15.05 2.87
N GLY A 517 -5.47 15.00 4.11
CA GLY A 517 -6.64 14.19 4.46
C GLY A 517 -7.91 14.59 3.69
N VAL A 518 -8.10 15.89 3.40
CA VAL A 518 -9.18 16.36 2.54
C VAL A 518 -9.00 15.86 1.10
N HIS A 519 -7.80 16.04 0.54
CA HIS A 519 -7.46 15.62 -0.81
C HIS A 519 -7.64 14.10 -1.00
N ASP A 520 -7.08 13.31 -0.10
CA ASP A 520 -7.10 11.85 -0.18
C ASP A 520 -8.51 11.29 0.03
N MET A 521 -9.30 11.88 0.94
CA MET A 521 -10.72 11.52 1.13
C MET A 521 -11.53 11.72 -0.15
N GLU A 522 -11.31 12.82 -0.86
CA GLU A 522 -12.02 13.11 -2.11
C GLU A 522 -11.74 12.04 -3.17
N ARG A 523 -10.49 11.58 -3.28
CA ARG A 523 -10.10 10.47 -4.19
C ARG A 523 -10.82 9.18 -3.84
N VAL A 524 -10.86 8.81 -2.56
CA VAL A 524 -11.54 7.59 -2.09
C VAL A 524 -13.06 7.68 -2.25
N LEU A 525 -13.67 8.85 -2.04
CA LEU A 525 -15.09 9.07 -2.33
C LEU A 525 -15.40 8.90 -3.82
N ASN A 526 -14.53 9.39 -4.71
CA ASN A 526 -14.67 9.17 -6.14
C ASN A 526 -14.57 7.68 -6.50
N LEU A 527 -13.68 6.93 -5.86
CA LEU A 527 -13.57 5.48 -6.02
C LEU A 527 -14.86 4.76 -5.59
N ALA A 528 -15.38 5.05 -4.40
CA ALA A 528 -16.63 4.48 -3.91
C ALA A 528 -17.81 4.79 -4.86
N LYS A 529 -17.87 6.03 -5.38
CA LYS A 529 -18.87 6.45 -6.38
C LYS A 529 -18.73 5.70 -7.70
N HIS A 530 -17.49 5.47 -8.17
CA HIS A 530 -17.23 4.69 -9.38
C HIS A 530 -17.81 3.27 -9.26
N PHE A 531 -17.64 2.62 -8.11
CA PHE A 531 -18.23 1.30 -7.83
C PHE A 531 -19.69 1.35 -7.37
N ARG A 532 -20.30 2.53 -7.28
CA ARG A 532 -21.69 2.75 -6.84
C ARG A 532 -21.98 2.21 -5.45
N ILE A 533 -21.01 2.30 -4.55
CA ILE A 533 -21.14 1.82 -3.17
C ILE A 533 -21.41 3.03 -2.27
N PRO A 534 -22.46 2.99 -1.43
CA PRO A 534 -22.73 4.05 -0.47
C PRO A 534 -21.59 4.23 0.51
N ALA A 535 -21.11 5.47 0.65
CA ALA A 535 -19.98 5.80 1.51
C ALA A 535 -20.40 6.72 2.66
N LEU A 536 -19.76 6.51 3.81
CA LEU A 536 -19.89 7.32 5.03
C LEU A 536 -18.50 7.79 5.44
N VAL A 537 -18.42 8.93 6.14
CA VAL A 537 -17.14 9.51 6.56
C VAL A 537 -17.07 9.64 8.08
N VAL A 538 -15.91 9.33 8.64
CA VAL A 538 -15.53 9.61 10.03
C VAL A 538 -14.32 10.53 10.02
N ILE A 539 -14.39 11.65 10.74
CA ILE A 539 -13.26 12.56 10.91
C ILE A 539 -12.54 12.21 12.20
N ASN A 540 -11.34 11.66 12.10
CA ASN A 540 -10.48 11.42 13.27
C ASN A 540 -9.68 12.68 13.61
N LYS A 541 -9.34 12.87 14.88
CA LYS A 541 -8.62 14.04 15.41
C LYS A 541 -9.29 15.37 15.01
N ALA A 542 -10.62 15.40 15.00
CA ALA A 542 -11.44 16.45 14.41
C ALA A 542 -11.19 17.88 14.97
N ASP A 543 -10.59 17.98 16.14
CA ASP A 543 -10.26 19.23 16.83
C ASP A 543 -8.87 19.79 16.49
N LEU A 544 -8.08 19.11 15.63
CA LEU A 544 -6.78 19.63 15.20
C LEU A 544 -6.91 20.83 14.27
N ASN A 545 -7.91 20.82 13.40
CA ASN A 545 -8.15 21.92 12.46
C ASN A 545 -9.64 22.00 12.09
N ALA A 546 -10.35 22.96 12.69
CA ALA A 546 -11.78 23.13 12.50
C ALA A 546 -12.16 23.53 11.05
N GLU A 547 -11.31 24.30 10.38
CA GLU A 547 -11.53 24.71 8.99
C GLU A 547 -11.49 23.50 8.06
N GLN A 548 -10.44 22.67 8.16
CA GLN A 548 -10.33 21.48 7.34
C GLN A 548 -11.43 20.45 7.67
N ALA A 549 -11.84 20.34 8.93
CA ALA A 549 -12.98 19.50 9.31
C ALA A 549 -14.28 19.98 8.64
N GLY A 550 -14.52 21.28 8.57
CA GLY A 550 -15.66 21.87 7.85
C GLY A 550 -15.60 21.64 6.33
N ARG A 551 -14.39 21.71 5.73
CA ARG A 551 -14.19 21.37 4.31
C ARG A 551 -14.53 19.91 4.02
N ILE A 552 -14.10 18.98 4.88
CA ILE A 552 -14.44 17.54 4.77
C ILE A 552 -15.97 17.37 4.76
N GLU A 553 -16.70 18.01 5.68
CA GLU A 553 -18.16 17.92 5.73
C GLU A 553 -18.81 18.44 4.44
N THR A 554 -18.33 19.58 3.94
CA THR A 554 -18.84 20.21 2.73
C THR A 554 -18.61 19.33 1.50
N ILE A 555 -17.41 18.82 1.31
CA ILE A 555 -17.05 17.96 0.17
C ILE A 555 -17.83 16.64 0.24
N ALA A 556 -17.87 15.98 1.40
CA ALA A 556 -18.61 14.74 1.58
C ALA A 556 -20.09 14.91 1.20
N ALA A 557 -20.73 15.97 1.68
CA ALA A 557 -22.13 16.29 1.35
C ALA A 557 -22.32 16.57 -0.16
N GLY A 558 -21.41 17.32 -0.79
CA GLY A 558 -21.43 17.61 -2.22
C GLY A 558 -21.26 16.37 -3.09
N MET A 559 -20.62 15.33 -2.58
CA MET A 559 -20.43 14.04 -3.25
C MET A 559 -21.50 12.99 -2.91
N GLY A 560 -22.55 13.35 -2.18
CA GLY A 560 -23.65 12.46 -1.79
C GLY A 560 -23.30 11.53 -0.61
N SER A 561 -22.25 11.85 0.14
CA SER A 561 -21.84 11.16 1.36
C SER A 561 -22.13 12.03 2.58
N ARG A 562 -21.96 11.49 3.78
CA ARG A 562 -22.12 12.25 5.02
C ARG A 562 -21.09 11.89 6.08
N VAL A 563 -20.72 12.86 6.87
CA VAL A 563 -19.93 12.65 8.08
C VAL A 563 -20.87 12.14 9.19
N ILE A 564 -20.62 10.91 9.66
CA ILE A 564 -21.45 10.29 10.70
C ILE A 564 -20.92 10.53 12.11
N ALA A 565 -19.62 10.81 12.24
CA ALA A 565 -19.01 11.09 13.53
C ALA A 565 -17.70 11.85 13.41
N LYS A 566 -17.33 12.49 14.53
CA LYS A 566 -16.05 13.16 14.76
C LYS A 566 -15.41 12.56 16.00
N ILE A 567 -14.16 12.09 15.88
CA ILE A 567 -13.34 11.59 16.99
C ILE A 567 -12.37 12.71 17.37
N PRO A 568 -12.37 13.22 18.60
CA PRO A 568 -11.40 14.21 19.02
C PRO A 568 -10.01 13.62 19.17
N PHE A 569 -8.97 14.45 19.10
CA PHE A 569 -7.61 14.06 19.44
C PHE A 569 -7.55 13.64 20.92
N ASP A 570 -7.07 12.43 21.19
CA ASP A 570 -7.03 11.89 22.54
C ASP A 570 -5.72 11.10 22.74
N ARG A 571 -4.92 11.49 23.74
CA ARG A 571 -3.66 10.80 24.07
C ARG A 571 -3.88 9.36 24.54
N ASN A 572 -5.04 9.07 25.13
CA ASN A 572 -5.36 7.70 25.57
C ASN A 572 -5.40 6.71 24.39
N VAL A 573 -5.59 7.18 23.16
CA VAL A 573 -5.49 6.32 21.95
C VAL A 573 -4.08 5.76 21.82
N ASN A 574 -3.05 6.61 21.93
CA ASN A 574 -1.66 6.16 21.87
C ASN A 574 -1.31 5.24 23.04
N ASP A 575 -1.74 5.59 24.26
CA ASP A 575 -1.49 4.79 25.44
C ASP A 575 -2.15 3.40 25.34
N ALA A 576 -3.35 3.32 24.74
CA ALA A 576 -4.03 2.07 24.45
C ALA A 576 -3.22 1.21 23.46
N LEU A 577 -2.75 1.80 22.35
CA LEU A 577 -1.94 1.11 21.34
C LEU A 577 -0.63 0.57 21.93
N VAL A 578 0.07 1.39 22.72
CA VAL A 578 1.30 0.96 23.40
C VAL A 578 1.04 -0.19 24.38
N ALA A 579 -0.14 -0.20 25.04
CA ALA A 579 -0.57 -1.30 25.89
C ALA A 579 -1.07 -2.54 25.11
N GLY A 580 -1.08 -2.50 23.76
CA GLY A 580 -1.63 -3.54 22.91
C GLY A 580 -3.13 -3.75 23.13
N LYS A 581 -3.89 -2.69 23.38
CA LYS A 581 -5.33 -2.70 23.64
C LYS A 581 -6.08 -1.85 22.63
N THR A 582 -7.32 -2.23 22.36
CA THR A 582 -8.24 -1.35 21.63
C THR A 582 -8.60 -0.13 22.50
N VAL A 583 -9.01 0.97 21.86
CA VAL A 583 -9.38 2.20 22.58
C VAL A 583 -10.59 1.98 23.49
N VAL A 584 -11.51 1.12 23.08
CA VAL A 584 -12.71 0.77 23.85
C VAL A 584 -12.38 -0.14 25.02
N GLU A 585 -11.46 -1.09 24.85
CA GLU A 585 -10.96 -1.94 25.95
C GLU A 585 -10.18 -1.12 26.99
N TYR A 586 -9.36 -0.18 26.54
CA TYR A 586 -8.65 0.76 27.41
C TYR A 586 -9.64 1.65 28.19
N GLY A 587 -10.79 1.97 27.56
CA GLY A 587 -11.99 2.48 28.23
C GLY A 587 -11.90 3.92 28.76
N LYS A 588 -10.88 4.69 28.35
CA LYS A 588 -10.64 6.05 28.84
C LYS A 588 -10.73 7.07 27.70
N GLY A 589 -11.25 8.25 28.05
CA GLY A 589 -11.22 9.43 27.21
C GLY A 589 -12.35 9.53 26.17
N PRO A 590 -12.45 10.70 25.54
CA PRO A 590 -13.54 11.03 24.62
C PRO A 590 -13.49 10.24 23.32
N ALA A 591 -12.33 9.70 22.91
CA ALA A 591 -12.22 8.86 21.70
C ALA A 591 -12.98 7.55 21.88
N SER A 592 -12.89 6.90 23.08
CA SER A 592 -13.63 5.67 23.38
C SER A 592 -15.15 5.87 23.26
N GLU A 593 -15.67 6.99 23.75
CA GLU A 593 -17.08 7.33 23.64
C GLU A 593 -17.48 7.61 22.18
N ALA A 594 -16.63 8.30 21.42
CA ALA A 594 -16.87 8.59 20.02
C ALA A 594 -16.97 7.30 19.19
N MET A 595 -16.12 6.31 19.45
CA MET A 595 -16.14 5.01 18.75
C MET A 595 -17.44 4.24 19.01
N ARG A 596 -17.99 4.29 20.23
CA ARG A 596 -19.31 3.71 20.52
C ARG A 596 -20.44 4.39 19.76
N ARG A 597 -20.41 5.73 19.65
CA ARG A 597 -21.38 6.49 18.85
C ARG A 597 -21.29 6.19 17.36
N ILE A 598 -20.08 5.93 16.84
CA ILE A 598 -19.88 5.54 15.44
C ILE A 598 -20.65 4.26 15.11
N TRP A 599 -20.51 3.22 15.96
CA TRP A 599 -21.22 1.96 15.74
C TRP A 599 -22.74 2.16 15.72
N THR A 600 -23.28 2.90 16.69
CA THR A 600 -24.72 3.21 16.74
C THR A 600 -25.18 3.97 15.48
N ALA A 601 -24.41 4.95 15.00
CA ALA A 601 -24.74 5.71 13.79
C ALA A 601 -24.67 4.84 12.52
N LEU A 602 -23.70 3.92 12.46
CA LEU A 602 -23.53 2.98 11.37
C LEU A 602 -24.70 1.99 11.31
N GLN A 603 -25.07 1.36 12.43
CA GLN A 603 -26.23 0.47 12.49
C GLN A 603 -27.52 1.16 12.01
N LYS A 604 -27.75 2.40 12.46
CA LYS A 604 -28.91 3.17 12.02
C LYS A 604 -28.93 3.38 10.49
N ASP A 605 -27.79 3.63 9.86
CA ASP A 605 -27.68 3.80 8.41
C ASP A 605 -27.95 2.49 7.67
N LEU A 606 -27.41 1.38 8.16
CA LEU A 606 -27.58 0.06 7.58
C LEU A 606 -29.06 -0.37 7.59
N HIS A 607 -29.77 -0.16 8.69
CA HIS A 607 -31.20 -0.51 8.80
C HIS A 607 -32.12 0.41 7.99
N MET A 608 -31.78 1.71 7.81
CA MET A 608 -32.58 2.60 6.95
C MET A 608 -32.47 2.23 5.48
N GLY A 609 -31.36 1.65 5.02
CA GLY A 609 -31.19 1.16 3.65
C GLY A 609 -32.07 -0.05 3.32
N GLN A 610 -32.37 -0.91 4.29
CA GLN A 610 -33.20 -2.12 4.08
C GLN A 610 -34.68 -1.79 3.88
N THR A 611 -35.19 -0.73 4.50
CA THR A 611 -36.62 -0.32 4.36
C THR A 611 -36.94 0.33 3.01
N THR A 612 -35.95 0.78 2.24
CA THR A 612 -36.15 1.36 0.90
C THR A 612 -36.08 0.34 -0.22
N ASP A 613 -35.40 -0.80 -0.03
CA ASP A 613 -35.24 -1.86 -1.04
C ASP A 613 -36.40 -2.88 -1.08
N GLU A 614 -37.22 -2.99 -0.05
CA GLU A 614 -38.41 -3.85 -0.07
C GLU A 614 -39.46 -3.38 -1.09
N ASN A 615 -39.37 -2.15 -1.60
CA ASN A 615 -40.29 -1.60 -2.63
C ASN A 615 -39.72 -1.59 -4.05
N SER A 616 -38.50 -2.08 -4.26
CA SER A 616 -37.86 -2.19 -5.58
C SER A 616 -37.28 -3.58 -5.77
N THR A 617 -38.07 -4.52 -6.28
CA THR A 617 -37.54 -5.80 -6.77
C THR A 617 -36.73 -5.57 -8.04
N PRO A 618 -35.45 -5.86 -8.05
CA PRO A 618 -34.74 -6.18 -9.28
C PRO A 618 -34.24 -7.62 -9.26
N ASN A 619 -34.56 -8.32 -10.34
CA ASN A 619 -33.94 -9.54 -10.80
C ASN A 619 -32.41 -9.50 -10.62
N ARG A 620 -31.87 -10.08 -9.55
CA ARG A 620 -30.48 -10.52 -9.51
C ARG A 620 -30.40 -11.93 -10.10
N ALA A 621 -30.14 -12.00 -11.40
CA ALA A 621 -29.73 -13.24 -12.03
C ALA A 621 -28.34 -13.60 -11.48
N HIS A 622 -28.27 -14.65 -10.68
CA HIS A 622 -27.03 -15.34 -10.36
C HIS A 622 -26.48 -15.91 -11.68
N THR A 623 -25.34 -15.40 -12.12
CA THR A 623 -24.48 -16.14 -13.05
C THR A 623 -23.55 -17.00 -12.20
N GLU A 624 -23.76 -18.33 -12.29
CA GLU A 624 -22.85 -19.38 -11.85
C GLU A 624 -21.51 -19.29 -12.57
#